data_9ec6acbbb659bd362ae9d37ad26aa611
#
_entry.id   9ec6acbbb659bd362ae9d37ad26aa611
#
_cell.length_a   1.000
_cell.length_b   1.000
_cell.length_c   1.000
_cell.angle_alpha   90.00
_cell.angle_beta   90.00
_cell.angle_gamma   90.00
#
_symmetry.space_group_name_H-M   'P 1'
#
loop_
_entity.id
_entity.type
_entity.pdbx_description
1 polymer ?
#
loop_
_entity_poly.entity_id
_entity_poly.type
_entity_poly.pdbx_seq_one_letter_code
_entity_poly.pdbx_strand_id
1 'polypeptide(L)'
;MNRMLLPAAVIAAFLAQPVLAHEDDAAAGSGQGQFGKVNFPTSCSAAVQPQFERAVAMLHSFFFPEHIKAFQAVIKADPGCAMAYWGLAISQRGNPLVPPWPEESLKRALEAIQQGKAVAKTERERDWLNALEAVYRDYDKVPTSTRSQRYEQAMAELARKYPDDKEASIFYALALLEAVDHADKTYARQLKAGGILEPIDKQQPAHPGLAHYIIHTYDFEPLAERGVAAADKYAKVAPSAPHAQHMPSHIYSILGRWEDSIRSNTAAVKASRDYAAKNAPGTTFSQEPHAQDFMAYAYLQLGQDREARRVTGELGAIAKYSGARSYGRDTGAIAPASRYVLERAAWSEAATLAVPPDLYTYAEAIPRFTRAVGAAKTGNPGMAKGEIERLQALSKSAENSYWAEQVQVLVLAASAWRAQAEGRKDDALKLMRGAADLEDSTEKHVSMENRLYPMREMLGDLLLELGQPAAALQAYEASLHVAQNRLHGFYGAAKAAQAAGDRGKARAYFEKLAALAKNADTDRAELREAKAFLLAQR
;
A
#
# COMPACT_ATOMS: atom_id res chain seq x y z
N MET A 1 -72.39 35.89 -42.39
CA MET A 1 -72.57 34.44 -42.46
C MET A 1 -71.16 33.84 -42.35
N ASN A 2 -70.80 33.53 -41.11
CA ASN A 2 -69.47 32.98 -40.77
C ASN A 2 -69.47 31.47 -40.88
N ARG A 3 -68.51 30.94 -41.60
CA ARG A 3 -68.19 29.49 -41.53
C ARG A 3 -66.83 29.35 -40.78
N MET A 4 -66.90 28.81 -39.58
CA MET A 4 -65.77 28.36 -38.84
C MET A 4 -65.16 27.09 -39.47
N LEU A 5 -63.87 27.10 -39.70
CA LEU A 5 -63.05 25.92 -40.03
C LEU A 5 -62.36 25.46 -38.75
N LEU A 6 -62.60 24.23 -38.34
CA LEU A 6 -61.88 23.54 -37.29
C LEU A 6 -60.60 22.92 -37.89
N PRO A 7 -59.45 22.94 -37.18
CA PRO A 7 -58.30 22.19 -37.59
C PRO A 7 -58.34 20.73 -37.06
N ALA A 8 -58.06 19.79 -37.93
CA ALA A 8 -57.92 18.37 -37.60
C ALA A 8 -56.62 18.12 -36.78
N ALA A 9 -56.74 17.53 -35.62
CA ALA A 9 -55.60 17.06 -34.82
C ALA A 9 -55.11 15.70 -35.36
N VAL A 10 -53.87 15.64 -35.80
CA VAL A 10 -53.17 14.39 -36.15
C VAL A 10 -52.61 13.80 -34.87
N ILE A 11 -53.19 12.69 -34.44
CA ILE A 11 -52.65 11.87 -33.34
C ILE A 11 -51.56 10.96 -33.90
N ALA A 12 -50.30 11.26 -33.63
CA ALA A 12 -49.18 10.35 -33.88
C ALA A 12 -49.12 9.28 -32.79
N ALA A 13 -49.49 8.06 -33.10
CA ALA A 13 -49.30 6.91 -32.21
C ALA A 13 -47.83 6.50 -32.21
N PHE A 14 -47.14 6.77 -31.12
CA PHE A 14 -45.83 6.18 -30.82
C PHE A 14 -46.02 4.72 -30.40
N LEU A 15 -45.63 3.80 -31.29
CA LEU A 15 -45.44 2.39 -30.92
C LEU A 15 -44.21 2.29 -30.03
N ALA A 16 -44.42 2.14 -28.73
CA ALA A 16 -43.38 1.77 -27.78
C ALA A 16 -43.00 0.29 -28.06
N GLN A 17 -41.82 0.06 -28.56
CA GLN A 17 -41.21 -1.26 -28.55
C GLN A 17 -40.83 -1.60 -27.11
N PRO A 18 -41.10 -2.81 -26.60
CA PRO A 18 -40.59 -3.24 -25.32
C PRO A 18 -39.07 -3.43 -25.45
N VAL A 19 -38.32 -2.63 -24.70
CA VAL A 19 -36.91 -2.90 -24.37
C VAL A 19 -36.95 -4.18 -23.55
N LEU A 20 -36.45 -5.28 -24.10
CA LEU A 20 -36.13 -6.47 -23.33
C LEU A 20 -35.03 -6.07 -22.33
N ALA A 21 -35.44 -5.78 -21.10
CA ALA A 21 -34.54 -5.76 -19.97
C ALA A 21 -33.97 -7.18 -19.83
N HIS A 22 -32.67 -7.32 -19.96
CA HIS A 22 -32.00 -8.52 -19.51
C HIS A 22 -32.30 -8.68 -18.02
N GLU A 23 -33.16 -9.66 -17.71
CA GLU A 23 -33.28 -10.22 -16.37
C GLU A 23 -32.01 -11.01 -16.09
N ASP A 24 -30.98 -10.31 -15.64
CA ASP A 24 -29.81 -10.91 -15.02
C ASP A 24 -29.80 -10.54 -13.54
N ASP A 25 -30.01 -11.59 -12.71
CA ASP A 25 -29.65 -11.68 -11.31
C ASP A 25 -30.43 -10.84 -10.26
N ALA A 26 -31.76 -10.96 -10.25
CA ALA A 26 -32.54 -10.69 -9.04
C ALA A 26 -32.69 -11.96 -8.18
N ALA A 27 -31.61 -12.56 -7.71
CA ALA A 27 -31.63 -13.61 -6.69
C ALA A 27 -30.32 -13.72 -5.93
N ALA A 28 -29.84 -12.60 -5.35
CA ALA A 28 -28.86 -12.64 -4.26
C ALA A 28 -29.31 -11.66 -3.19
N GLY A 29 -29.59 -12.17 -2.00
CA GLY A 29 -30.26 -11.48 -0.91
C GLY A 29 -29.75 -10.05 -0.67
N SER A 30 -30.69 -9.13 -0.58
CA SER A 30 -30.53 -7.74 -0.20
C SER A 30 -29.70 -7.63 1.09
N GLY A 31 -28.46 -7.12 0.99
CA GLY A 31 -27.58 -6.85 2.13
C GLY A 31 -26.18 -7.43 2.06
N GLN A 32 -25.83 -8.20 1.06
CA GLN A 32 -24.48 -8.77 0.89
C GLN A 32 -23.67 -7.98 -0.14
N GLY A 33 -22.56 -7.33 0.30
CA GLY A 33 -21.67 -6.56 -0.56
C GLY A 33 -21.12 -7.33 -1.76
N GLN A 34 -20.63 -6.60 -2.79
CA GLN A 34 -20.06 -7.14 -4.02
C GLN A 34 -18.54 -7.31 -3.87
N PHE A 35 -18.02 -8.52 -4.18
CA PHE A 35 -16.60 -8.89 -4.03
C PHE A 35 -16.00 -9.49 -5.30
N GLY A 36 -16.67 -9.39 -6.45
CA GLY A 36 -16.26 -10.05 -7.70
C GLY A 36 -16.77 -11.48 -7.83
N LYS A 37 -16.21 -12.24 -8.78
CA LYS A 37 -16.60 -13.63 -9.08
C LYS A 37 -15.39 -14.55 -8.97
N VAL A 38 -15.53 -15.64 -8.24
CA VAL A 38 -14.54 -16.72 -8.10
C VAL A 38 -15.18 -18.01 -8.60
N ASN A 39 -14.42 -18.82 -9.29
CA ASN A 39 -14.80 -20.17 -9.67
C ASN A 39 -13.79 -21.17 -9.08
N PHE A 40 -14.14 -21.75 -7.94
CA PHE A 40 -13.28 -22.68 -7.22
C PHE A 40 -14.05 -23.95 -6.84
N PRO A 41 -14.22 -24.90 -7.77
CA PRO A 41 -15.00 -26.12 -7.54
C PRO A 41 -14.43 -26.94 -6.39
N THR A 42 -15.30 -27.46 -5.54
CA THR A 42 -14.97 -28.31 -4.39
C THR A 42 -15.83 -29.58 -4.34
N SER A 43 -15.48 -30.51 -3.46
CA SER A 43 -16.32 -31.66 -3.13
C SER A 43 -17.34 -31.39 -2.01
N CYS A 44 -17.49 -30.15 -1.61
CA CYS A 44 -18.49 -29.70 -0.64
C CYS A 44 -19.92 -29.89 -1.18
N SER A 45 -20.92 -29.83 -0.33
CA SER A 45 -22.31 -29.89 -0.81
C SER A 45 -22.62 -28.73 -1.73
N ALA A 46 -23.43 -28.96 -2.76
CA ALA A 46 -23.82 -27.92 -3.73
C ALA A 46 -24.47 -26.70 -3.04
N ALA A 47 -25.14 -26.90 -1.91
CA ALA A 47 -25.79 -25.84 -1.16
C ALA A 47 -24.82 -24.80 -0.57
N VAL A 48 -23.58 -25.18 -0.25
CA VAL A 48 -22.56 -24.27 0.34
C VAL A 48 -21.54 -23.78 -0.69
N GLN A 49 -21.49 -24.33 -1.89
CA GLN A 49 -20.53 -23.94 -2.93
C GLN A 49 -20.52 -22.42 -3.20
N PRO A 50 -21.66 -21.73 -3.41
CA PRO A 50 -21.68 -20.28 -3.61
C PRO A 50 -21.16 -19.49 -2.40
N GLN A 51 -21.43 -19.97 -1.18
CA GLN A 51 -20.94 -19.34 0.06
C GLN A 51 -19.44 -19.50 0.21
N PHE A 52 -18.90 -20.65 -0.17
CA PHE A 52 -17.48 -20.91 -0.21
C PHE A 52 -16.76 -20.00 -1.21
N GLU A 53 -17.23 -19.91 -2.46
CA GLU A 53 -16.65 -19.04 -3.49
C GLU A 53 -16.70 -17.56 -3.09
N ARG A 54 -17.79 -17.13 -2.43
CA ARG A 54 -17.88 -15.80 -1.86
C ARG A 54 -16.84 -15.57 -0.74
N ALA A 55 -16.60 -16.56 0.12
CA ALA A 55 -15.57 -16.48 1.16
C ALA A 55 -14.17 -16.35 0.54
N VAL A 56 -13.90 -17.09 -0.55
CA VAL A 56 -12.66 -16.99 -1.32
C VAL A 56 -12.52 -15.61 -1.99
N ALA A 57 -13.59 -15.04 -2.53
CA ALA A 57 -13.56 -13.68 -3.10
C ALA A 57 -13.20 -12.62 -2.05
N MET A 58 -13.73 -12.74 -0.83
CA MET A 58 -13.35 -11.88 0.30
C MET A 58 -11.91 -12.15 0.76
N LEU A 59 -11.43 -13.40 0.74
CA LEU A 59 -10.04 -13.75 1.02
C LEU A 59 -9.09 -13.09 0.02
N HIS A 60 -9.37 -13.18 -1.28
CA HIS A 60 -8.60 -12.50 -2.32
C HIS A 60 -8.57 -10.98 -2.19
N SER A 61 -9.55 -10.39 -1.54
CA SER A 61 -9.61 -8.95 -1.26
C SER A 61 -9.05 -8.57 0.12
N PHE A 62 -8.40 -9.48 0.82
CA PHE A 62 -7.86 -9.30 2.19
C PHE A 62 -8.87 -8.65 3.13
N PHE A 63 -10.15 -9.01 3.01
CA PHE A 63 -11.20 -8.44 3.84
C PHE A 63 -11.31 -9.18 5.19
N PHE A 64 -10.32 -8.93 6.04
CA PHE A 64 -10.30 -9.43 7.42
C PHE A 64 -11.26 -8.60 8.30
N PRO A 65 -12.02 -9.20 9.20
CA PRO A 65 -12.17 -10.61 9.56
C PRO A 65 -13.32 -11.32 8.80
N GLU A 66 -13.94 -10.71 7.78
CA GLU A 66 -15.18 -11.19 7.16
C GLU A 66 -15.02 -12.55 6.48
N HIS A 67 -13.92 -12.79 5.76
CA HIS A 67 -13.70 -14.11 5.14
C HIS A 67 -13.54 -15.22 6.19
N ILE A 68 -12.98 -14.94 7.39
CA ILE A 68 -12.88 -15.92 8.49
C ILE A 68 -14.30 -16.35 8.91
N LYS A 69 -15.20 -15.38 9.16
CA LYS A 69 -16.60 -15.65 9.51
C LYS A 69 -17.32 -16.43 8.43
N ALA A 70 -17.03 -16.10 7.15
CA ALA A 70 -17.64 -16.77 6.02
C ALA A 70 -17.19 -18.24 5.91
N PHE A 71 -15.91 -18.56 6.06
CA PHE A 71 -15.43 -19.94 6.07
C PHE A 71 -15.98 -20.71 7.28
N GLN A 72 -16.05 -20.09 8.46
CA GLN A 72 -16.70 -20.72 9.64
C GLN A 72 -18.18 -21.02 9.40
N ALA A 73 -18.91 -20.14 8.70
CA ALA A 73 -20.31 -20.40 8.34
C ALA A 73 -20.43 -21.58 7.36
N VAL A 74 -19.54 -21.71 6.38
CA VAL A 74 -19.47 -22.87 5.47
C VAL A 74 -19.22 -24.15 6.25
N ILE A 75 -18.23 -24.17 7.14
CA ILE A 75 -17.91 -25.34 8.00
C ILE A 75 -19.11 -25.74 8.85
N LYS A 76 -19.81 -24.76 9.42
CA LYS A 76 -21.03 -25.01 10.22
C LYS A 76 -22.15 -25.66 9.40
N ALA A 77 -22.32 -25.24 8.14
CA ALA A 77 -23.35 -25.74 7.25
C ALA A 77 -22.96 -27.09 6.60
N ASP A 78 -21.68 -27.32 6.32
CA ASP A 78 -21.12 -28.57 5.79
C ASP A 78 -19.78 -28.90 6.46
N PRO A 79 -19.79 -29.60 7.61
CA PRO A 79 -18.56 -30.01 8.29
C PRO A 79 -17.65 -30.92 7.46
N GLY A 80 -18.15 -31.50 6.37
CA GLY A 80 -17.42 -32.34 5.42
C GLY A 80 -16.75 -31.55 4.28
N CYS A 81 -16.84 -30.22 4.28
CA CYS A 81 -16.24 -29.35 3.29
C CYS A 81 -14.75 -29.08 3.60
N ALA A 82 -13.84 -29.92 3.12
CA ALA A 82 -12.41 -29.82 3.39
C ALA A 82 -11.81 -28.47 3.00
N MET A 83 -12.25 -27.89 1.88
CA MET A 83 -11.75 -26.62 1.39
C MET A 83 -12.16 -25.41 2.23
N ALA A 84 -13.23 -25.51 3.02
CA ALA A 84 -13.55 -24.48 3.99
C ALA A 84 -12.55 -24.43 5.16
N TYR A 85 -12.02 -25.57 5.59
CA TYR A 85 -10.93 -25.62 6.56
C TYR A 85 -9.60 -25.09 5.96
N TRP A 86 -9.32 -25.37 4.67
CA TRP A 86 -8.23 -24.71 3.96
C TRP A 86 -8.38 -23.19 4.00
N GLY A 87 -9.58 -22.69 3.66
CA GLY A 87 -9.88 -21.27 3.69
C GLY A 87 -9.73 -20.64 5.09
N LEU A 88 -10.16 -21.34 6.12
CA LEU A 88 -9.97 -20.93 7.52
C LEU A 88 -8.48 -20.92 7.90
N ALA A 89 -7.70 -21.93 7.47
CA ALA A 89 -6.27 -22.03 7.75
C ALA A 89 -5.48 -20.89 7.09
N ILE A 90 -5.67 -20.65 5.79
CA ILE A 90 -4.95 -19.57 5.09
C ILE A 90 -5.29 -18.18 5.67
N SER A 91 -6.49 -18.04 6.22
CA SER A 91 -6.96 -16.79 6.84
C SER A 91 -6.24 -16.45 8.15
N GLN A 92 -5.68 -17.45 8.85
CA GLN A 92 -5.08 -17.24 10.17
C GLN A 92 -3.81 -16.36 10.12
N ARG A 93 -3.09 -16.33 9.03
CA ARG A 93 -1.88 -15.49 8.88
C ARG A 93 -2.17 -14.02 8.53
N GLY A 94 -3.45 -13.66 8.27
CA GLY A 94 -3.78 -12.30 7.87
C GLY A 94 -3.19 -11.97 6.50
N ASN A 95 -2.56 -10.77 6.35
CA ASN A 95 -1.89 -10.41 5.11
C ASN A 95 -0.64 -11.29 4.88
N PRO A 96 -0.63 -12.14 3.82
CA PRO A 96 0.49 -13.03 3.55
C PRO A 96 1.78 -12.30 3.17
N LEU A 97 1.69 -11.06 2.69
CA LEU A 97 2.83 -10.25 2.27
C LEU A 97 3.48 -9.46 3.42
N VAL A 98 2.98 -9.61 4.65
CA VAL A 98 3.42 -8.82 5.82
C VAL A 98 3.73 -9.73 7.02
N PRO A 99 4.76 -10.61 6.93
CA PRO A 99 5.25 -11.36 8.08
C PRO A 99 6.03 -10.46 9.07
N PRO A 100 6.27 -10.92 10.30
CA PRO A 100 5.90 -12.22 10.85
C PRO A 100 4.43 -12.30 11.31
N TRP A 101 3.91 -13.52 11.32
CA TRP A 101 2.54 -13.77 11.80
C TRP A 101 2.55 -14.28 13.24
N PRO A 102 1.51 -13.97 14.06
CA PRO A 102 1.44 -14.39 15.44
C PRO A 102 1.47 -15.92 15.58
N GLU A 103 2.25 -16.43 16.52
CA GLU A 103 2.42 -17.89 16.76
C GLU A 103 1.09 -18.60 16.98
N GLU A 104 0.21 -18.02 17.81
CA GLU A 104 -1.13 -18.57 18.07
C GLU A 104 -2.00 -18.68 16.81
N SER A 105 -1.79 -17.81 15.84
CA SER A 105 -2.46 -17.89 14.54
C SER A 105 -1.93 -19.04 13.71
N LEU A 106 -0.62 -19.29 13.76
CA LEU A 106 0.02 -20.41 13.04
C LEU A 106 -0.40 -21.77 13.63
N LYS A 107 -0.57 -21.87 14.95
CA LYS A 107 -1.13 -23.07 15.61
C LYS A 107 -2.55 -23.36 15.14
N ARG A 108 -3.44 -22.34 15.18
CA ARG A 108 -4.82 -22.50 14.71
C ARG A 108 -4.90 -22.88 13.22
N ALA A 109 -3.97 -22.38 12.41
CA ALA A 109 -3.89 -22.76 11.00
C ALA A 109 -3.57 -24.26 10.83
N LEU A 110 -2.59 -24.78 11.57
CA LEU A 110 -2.27 -26.21 11.54
C LEU A 110 -3.43 -27.08 12.02
N GLU A 111 -4.13 -26.69 13.08
CA GLU A 111 -5.33 -27.38 13.56
C GLU A 111 -6.43 -27.44 12.48
N ALA A 112 -6.69 -26.31 11.80
CA ALA A 112 -7.66 -26.27 10.70
C ALA A 112 -7.23 -27.17 9.53
N ILE A 113 -5.94 -27.20 9.18
CA ILE A 113 -5.41 -28.08 8.14
C ILE A 113 -5.63 -29.56 8.50
N GLN A 114 -5.36 -29.97 9.74
CA GLN A 114 -5.58 -31.35 10.17
C GLN A 114 -7.06 -31.73 10.10
N GLN A 115 -7.95 -30.84 10.54
CA GLN A 115 -9.39 -31.05 10.41
C GLN A 115 -9.82 -31.19 8.94
N GLY A 116 -9.32 -30.32 8.06
CA GLY A 116 -9.58 -30.40 6.62
C GLY A 116 -9.10 -31.71 6.00
N LYS A 117 -7.89 -32.16 6.34
CA LYS A 117 -7.33 -33.45 5.85
C LYS A 117 -8.17 -34.65 6.27
N ALA A 118 -8.73 -34.62 7.48
CA ALA A 118 -9.58 -35.71 8.00
C ALA A 118 -10.88 -35.91 7.21
N VAL A 119 -11.39 -34.84 6.56
CA VAL A 119 -12.66 -34.86 5.81
C VAL A 119 -12.46 -34.70 4.28
N ALA A 120 -11.23 -34.59 3.79
CA ALA A 120 -10.93 -34.42 2.36
C ALA A 120 -11.33 -35.64 1.54
N LYS A 121 -12.21 -35.44 0.56
CA LYS A 121 -12.80 -36.50 -0.27
C LYS A 121 -11.97 -36.79 -1.51
N THR A 122 -11.23 -35.78 -2.03
CA THR A 122 -10.46 -35.89 -3.26
C THR A 122 -8.96 -35.77 -3.02
N GLU A 123 -8.15 -36.28 -3.94
CA GLU A 123 -6.69 -36.09 -3.92
C GLU A 123 -6.34 -34.60 -4.06
N ARG A 124 -7.03 -33.87 -4.94
CA ARG A 124 -6.83 -32.44 -5.16
C ARG A 124 -6.99 -31.65 -3.85
N GLU A 125 -8.02 -31.90 -3.06
CA GLU A 125 -8.24 -31.21 -1.78
C GLU A 125 -7.14 -31.52 -0.76
N ARG A 126 -6.70 -32.77 -0.71
CA ARG A 126 -5.54 -33.15 0.13
C ARG A 126 -4.27 -32.43 -0.29
N ASP A 127 -4.03 -32.30 -1.58
CA ASP A 127 -2.85 -31.61 -2.11
C ASP A 127 -2.88 -30.09 -1.80
N TRP A 128 -4.05 -29.44 -1.89
CA TRP A 128 -4.22 -28.05 -1.46
C TRP A 128 -3.90 -27.84 0.03
N LEU A 129 -4.38 -28.73 0.89
CA LEU A 129 -4.10 -28.69 2.32
C LEU A 129 -2.62 -28.98 2.62
N ASN A 130 -2.00 -29.94 1.91
CA ASN A 130 -0.57 -30.25 2.04
C ASN A 130 0.32 -29.09 1.59
N ALA A 131 -0.04 -28.43 0.49
CA ALA A 131 0.70 -27.26 0.01
C ALA A 131 0.65 -26.13 1.04
N LEU A 132 -0.52 -25.85 1.59
CA LEU A 132 -0.67 -24.80 2.61
C LEU A 132 0.05 -25.15 3.92
N GLU A 133 0.11 -26.43 4.32
CA GLU A 133 0.85 -26.85 5.53
C GLU A 133 2.34 -26.48 5.45
N ALA A 134 2.93 -26.41 4.25
CA ALA A 134 4.35 -26.12 4.08
C ALA A 134 4.77 -24.78 4.68
N VAL A 135 3.88 -23.76 4.70
CA VAL A 135 4.19 -22.45 5.30
C VAL A 135 4.05 -22.45 6.82
N TYR A 136 3.25 -23.36 7.38
CA TYR A 136 3.00 -23.41 8.83
C TYR A 136 3.86 -24.43 9.57
N ARG A 137 4.30 -25.50 8.89
CA ARG A 137 5.11 -26.55 9.52
C ARG A 137 6.42 -25.95 10.07
N ASP A 138 6.79 -26.40 11.25
CA ASP A 138 8.02 -26.01 11.95
C ASP A 138 8.11 -24.48 12.19
N TYR A 139 6.98 -23.80 12.41
CA TYR A 139 6.90 -22.34 12.55
C TYR A 139 7.76 -21.81 13.71
N ASP A 140 8.01 -22.65 14.71
CA ASP A 140 8.82 -22.38 15.91
C ASP A 140 10.34 -22.59 15.71
N LYS A 141 10.75 -23.25 14.60
CA LYS A 141 12.14 -23.65 14.34
C LYS A 141 12.72 -23.10 13.05
N VAL A 142 11.85 -22.83 12.07
CA VAL A 142 12.27 -22.46 10.71
C VAL A 142 11.89 -21.02 10.42
N PRO A 143 12.83 -20.17 9.97
CA PRO A 143 12.56 -18.80 9.60
C PRO A 143 11.40 -18.64 8.61
N THR A 144 10.61 -17.58 8.75
CA THR A 144 9.45 -17.32 7.89
C THR A 144 9.82 -17.29 6.42
N SER A 145 10.94 -16.66 6.05
CA SER A 145 11.40 -16.60 4.65
C SER A 145 11.63 -17.99 4.04
N THR A 146 12.23 -18.92 4.81
CA THR A 146 12.41 -20.31 4.36
C THR A 146 11.07 -21.04 4.23
N ARG A 147 10.10 -20.78 5.14
CA ARG A 147 8.77 -21.39 5.08
C ARG A 147 7.95 -20.84 3.89
N SER A 148 8.06 -19.54 3.59
CA SER A 148 7.45 -18.94 2.39
C SER A 148 8.02 -19.55 1.09
N GLN A 149 9.34 -19.82 1.03
CA GLN A 149 9.95 -20.53 -0.10
C GLN A 149 9.46 -21.98 -0.24
N ARG A 150 9.28 -22.71 0.88
CA ARG A 150 8.67 -24.05 0.86
C ARG A 150 7.24 -24.01 0.33
N TYR A 151 6.47 -23.01 0.72
CA TYR A 151 5.10 -22.80 0.24
C TYR A 151 5.08 -22.45 -1.25
N GLU A 152 5.97 -21.57 -1.72
CA GLU A 152 6.15 -21.28 -3.14
C GLU A 152 6.36 -22.56 -3.96
N GLN A 153 7.29 -23.43 -3.51
CA GLN A 153 7.59 -24.71 -4.16
C GLN A 153 6.37 -25.65 -4.17
N ALA A 154 5.68 -25.76 -3.03
CA ALA A 154 4.49 -26.60 -2.93
C ALA A 154 3.35 -26.12 -3.83
N MET A 155 3.14 -24.80 -3.93
CA MET A 155 2.14 -24.22 -4.82
C MET A 155 2.53 -24.37 -6.30
N ALA A 156 3.83 -24.29 -6.63
CA ALA A 156 4.31 -24.58 -7.99
C ALA A 156 3.99 -26.02 -8.41
N GLU A 157 4.22 -27.00 -7.53
CA GLU A 157 3.89 -28.41 -7.79
C GLU A 157 2.38 -28.62 -7.90
N LEU A 158 1.58 -27.95 -7.07
CA LEU A 158 0.12 -28.01 -7.14
C LEU A 158 -0.39 -27.47 -8.48
N ALA A 159 0.06 -26.28 -8.90
CA ALA A 159 -0.32 -25.69 -10.17
C ALA A 159 0.13 -26.54 -11.37
N ARG A 160 1.30 -27.17 -11.29
CA ARG A 160 1.80 -28.10 -12.32
C ARG A 160 0.97 -29.39 -12.41
N LYS A 161 0.53 -29.93 -11.25
CA LYS A 161 -0.28 -31.16 -11.19
C LYS A 161 -1.71 -30.93 -11.67
N TYR A 162 -2.24 -29.72 -11.46
CA TYR A 162 -3.61 -29.34 -11.82
C TYR A 162 -3.63 -28.11 -12.75
N PRO A 163 -3.20 -28.22 -14.02
CA PRO A 163 -3.02 -27.07 -14.92
C PRO A 163 -4.32 -26.35 -15.28
N ASP A 164 -5.46 -27.04 -15.16
CA ASP A 164 -6.79 -26.45 -15.39
C ASP A 164 -7.35 -25.73 -14.15
N ASP A 165 -6.75 -25.95 -12.98
CA ASP A 165 -7.11 -25.26 -11.74
C ASP A 165 -6.52 -23.86 -11.72
N LYS A 166 -7.33 -22.86 -12.13
CA LYS A 166 -6.89 -21.47 -12.21
C LYS A 166 -6.57 -20.90 -10.82
N GLU A 167 -7.30 -21.34 -9.78
CA GLU A 167 -7.02 -20.92 -8.42
C GLU A 167 -5.63 -21.41 -7.95
N ALA A 168 -5.21 -22.62 -8.30
CA ALA A 168 -3.86 -23.11 -8.00
C ALA A 168 -2.79 -22.21 -8.63
N SER A 169 -2.99 -21.76 -9.85
CA SER A 169 -2.11 -20.82 -10.54
C SER A 169 -2.11 -19.43 -9.89
N ILE A 170 -3.28 -18.92 -9.51
CA ILE A 170 -3.44 -17.59 -8.84
C ILE A 170 -2.77 -17.61 -7.47
N PHE A 171 -2.99 -18.63 -6.65
CA PHE A 171 -2.33 -18.76 -5.34
C PHE A 171 -0.84 -19.06 -5.46
N TYR A 172 -0.39 -19.74 -6.55
CA TYR A 172 1.03 -19.87 -6.82
C TYR A 172 1.67 -18.49 -7.10
N ALA A 173 1.02 -17.65 -7.89
CA ALA A 173 1.51 -16.29 -8.12
C ALA A 173 1.58 -15.47 -6.81
N LEU A 174 0.58 -15.60 -5.93
CA LEU A 174 0.63 -14.98 -4.60
C LEU A 174 1.79 -15.54 -3.76
N ALA A 175 2.04 -16.85 -3.80
CA ALA A 175 3.16 -17.48 -3.07
C ALA A 175 4.53 -17.01 -3.58
N LEU A 176 4.67 -16.73 -4.88
CA LEU A 176 5.86 -16.07 -5.44
C LEU A 176 6.09 -14.69 -4.82
N LEU A 177 5.03 -13.88 -4.66
CA LEU A 177 5.12 -12.55 -4.06
C LEU A 177 5.43 -12.62 -2.55
N GLU A 178 4.91 -13.64 -1.86
CA GLU A 178 5.20 -13.89 -0.44
C GLU A 178 6.67 -14.28 -0.18
N ALA A 179 7.32 -14.90 -1.18
CA ALA A 179 8.72 -15.32 -1.11
C ALA A 179 9.71 -14.30 -1.69
N VAL A 180 9.27 -13.08 -1.99
CA VAL A 180 10.14 -12.01 -2.52
C VAL A 180 11.21 -11.62 -1.51
N ASP A 181 12.44 -11.50 -2.00
CA ASP A 181 13.53 -10.82 -1.31
C ASP A 181 13.56 -9.35 -1.79
N HIS A 182 13.40 -8.41 -0.88
CA HIS A 182 13.40 -6.97 -1.19
C HIS A 182 14.77 -6.45 -1.69
N ALA A 183 15.83 -7.22 -1.52
CA ALA A 183 17.14 -6.93 -2.11
C ALA A 183 17.29 -7.43 -3.56
N ASP A 184 16.36 -8.28 -4.06
CA ASP A 184 16.39 -8.77 -5.44
C ASP A 184 15.86 -7.73 -6.42
N LYS A 185 16.76 -6.99 -7.05
CA LYS A 185 16.45 -5.99 -8.09
C LYS A 185 16.26 -6.59 -9.49
N THR A 186 16.27 -7.91 -9.65
CA THR A 186 15.96 -8.57 -10.93
C THR A 186 14.45 -8.71 -11.14
N TYR A 187 13.67 -8.59 -10.08
CA TYR A 187 12.21 -8.77 -10.07
C TYR A 187 11.75 -10.12 -10.66
N ALA A 188 12.61 -11.16 -10.56
CA ALA A 188 12.36 -12.45 -11.21
C ALA A 188 11.05 -13.09 -10.76
N ARG A 189 10.74 -13.06 -9.44
CA ARG A 189 9.47 -13.58 -8.90
C ARG A 189 8.27 -12.76 -9.32
N GLN A 190 8.38 -11.45 -9.31
CA GLN A 190 7.33 -10.53 -9.76
C GLN A 190 7.01 -10.73 -11.24
N LEU A 191 8.01 -10.77 -12.09
CA LEU A 191 7.83 -11.01 -13.53
C LEU A 191 7.21 -12.39 -13.81
N LYS A 192 7.59 -13.42 -13.05
CA LYS A 192 6.99 -14.75 -13.15
C LYS A 192 5.52 -14.73 -12.70
N ALA A 193 5.22 -14.07 -11.58
CA ALA A 193 3.84 -13.92 -11.09
C ALA A 193 2.96 -13.19 -12.11
N GLY A 194 3.44 -12.08 -12.68
CA GLY A 194 2.74 -11.35 -13.74
C GLY A 194 2.47 -12.20 -14.97
N GLY A 195 3.47 -12.99 -15.41
CA GLY A 195 3.31 -13.95 -16.53
C GLY A 195 2.24 -15.02 -16.30
N ILE A 196 1.95 -15.37 -15.04
CA ILE A 196 0.88 -16.28 -14.65
C ILE A 196 -0.47 -15.54 -14.60
N LEU A 197 -0.51 -14.37 -13.95
CA LEU A 197 -1.77 -13.67 -13.63
C LEU A 197 -2.40 -12.98 -14.86
N GLU A 198 -1.60 -12.30 -15.68
CA GLU A 198 -2.11 -11.50 -16.81
C GLU A 198 -2.94 -12.31 -17.84
N PRO A 199 -2.54 -13.55 -18.25
CA PRO A 199 -3.36 -14.36 -19.15
C PRO A 199 -4.68 -14.81 -18.52
N ILE A 200 -4.69 -15.12 -17.22
CA ILE A 200 -5.89 -15.55 -16.50
C ILE A 200 -6.83 -14.35 -16.31
N ASP A 201 -6.29 -13.17 -16.04
CA ASP A 201 -7.07 -11.94 -15.87
C ASP A 201 -7.89 -11.57 -17.11
N LYS A 202 -7.35 -11.83 -18.31
CA LYS A 202 -8.09 -11.65 -19.58
C LYS A 202 -9.27 -12.61 -19.71
N GLN A 203 -9.19 -13.80 -19.10
CA GLN A 203 -10.24 -14.82 -19.13
C GLN A 203 -11.28 -14.60 -18.01
N GLN A 204 -10.85 -14.05 -16.88
CA GLN A 204 -11.67 -13.86 -15.67
C GLN A 204 -11.59 -12.41 -15.16
N PRO A 205 -12.01 -11.41 -15.93
CA PRO A 205 -11.80 -9.99 -15.59
C PRO A 205 -12.54 -9.53 -14.33
N ALA A 206 -13.54 -10.27 -13.88
CA ALA A 206 -14.28 -10.00 -12.64
C ALA A 206 -13.70 -10.72 -11.41
N HIS A 207 -12.58 -11.42 -11.52
CA HIS A 207 -11.96 -12.13 -10.41
C HIS A 207 -11.14 -11.17 -9.55
N PRO A 208 -11.46 -11.01 -8.23
CA PRO A 208 -10.84 -9.99 -7.37
C PRO A 208 -9.33 -10.23 -7.15
N GLY A 209 -8.91 -11.49 -6.98
CA GLY A 209 -7.52 -11.86 -6.75
C GLY A 209 -6.59 -11.49 -7.91
N LEU A 210 -7.08 -11.56 -9.16
CA LEU A 210 -6.26 -11.24 -10.32
C LEU A 210 -5.87 -9.76 -10.34
N ALA A 211 -6.85 -8.86 -10.26
CA ALA A 211 -6.55 -7.43 -10.22
C ALA A 211 -5.69 -7.06 -8.99
N HIS A 212 -6.02 -7.61 -7.81
CA HIS A 212 -5.29 -7.38 -6.57
C HIS A 212 -3.82 -7.82 -6.67
N TYR A 213 -3.59 -9.06 -7.08
CA TYR A 213 -2.23 -9.60 -7.10
C TYR A 213 -1.38 -9.04 -8.24
N ILE A 214 -1.98 -8.61 -9.36
CA ILE A 214 -1.28 -7.86 -10.41
C ILE A 214 -0.80 -6.51 -9.87
N ILE A 215 -1.59 -5.80 -9.05
CA ILE A 215 -1.14 -4.57 -8.39
C ILE A 215 0.08 -4.88 -7.52
N HIS A 216 0.01 -5.86 -6.62
CA HIS A 216 1.16 -6.23 -5.77
C HIS A 216 2.37 -6.75 -6.56
N THR A 217 2.14 -7.37 -7.71
CA THR A 217 3.21 -7.82 -8.63
C THR A 217 4.01 -6.65 -9.17
N TYR A 218 3.34 -5.53 -9.44
CA TYR A 218 3.93 -4.37 -10.10
C TYR A 218 4.04 -3.13 -9.20
N ASP A 219 3.86 -3.27 -7.89
CA ASP A 219 4.02 -2.21 -6.87
C ASP A 219 5.52 -1.89 -6.63
N PHE A 220 6.27 -1.73 -7.72
CA PHE A 220 7.69 -1.41 -7.77
C PHE A 220 7.94 -0.44 -8.93
N GLU A 221 8.83 0.56 -8.73
CA GLU A 221 9.01 1.64 -9.69
C GLU A 221 9.21 1.14 -11.13
N PRO A 222 10.15 0.22 -11.44
CA PRO A 222 10.39 -0.19 -12.82
C PRO A 222 9.22 -0.97 -13.48
N LEU A 223 8.25 -1.42 -12.68
CA LEU A 223 7.15 -2.28 -13.12
C LEU A 223 5.78 -1.59 -13.04
N ALA A 224 5.69 -0.43 -12.37
CA ALA A 224 4.41 0.18 -11.97
C ALA A 224 3.47 0.49 -13.15
N GLU A 225 4.00 0.89 -14.29
CA GLU A 225 3.19 1.15 -15.50
C GLU A 225 2.40 -0.10 -15.95
N ARG A 226 2.91 -1.31 -15.72
CA ARG A 226 2.20 -2.55 -16.04
C ARG A 226 1.01 -2.80 -15.12
N GLY A 227 1.00 -2.21 -13.93
CA GLY A 227 -0.07 -2.33 -12.94
C GLY A 227 -1.28 -1.43 -13.19
N VAL A 228 -1.18 -0.41 -14.06
CA VAL A 228 -2.19 0.63 -14.23
C VAL A 228 -3.56 0.05 -14.60
N ALA A 229 -3.63 -0.88 -15.57
CA ALA A 229 -4.90 -1.47 -15.98
C ALA A 229 -5.62 -2.24 -14.86
N ALA A 230 -4.85 -2.92 -13.99
CA ALA A 230 -5.40 -3.61 -12.83
C ALA A 230 -5.87 -2.60 -11.76
N ALA A 231 -5.09 -1.54 -11.52
CA ALA A 231 -5.46 -0.46 -10.60
C ALA A 231 -6.77 0.23 -11.02
N ASP A 232 -6.92 0.58 -12.30
CA ASP A 232 -8.11 1.29 -12.83
C ASP A 232 -9.43 0.47 -12.73
N LYS A 233 -9.34 -0.85 -12.58
CA LYS A 233 -10.52 -1.73 -12.52
C LYS A 233 -10.83 -2.31 -11.13
N TYR A 234 -9.83 -2.54 -10.27
CA TYR A 234 -10.00 -3.36 -9.07
C TYR A 234 -11.09 -2.85 -8.12
N ALA A 235 -11.15 -1.55 -7.87
CA ALA A 235 -12.19 -0.95 -7.04
C ALA A 235 -13.62 -1.22 -7.55
N LYS A 236 -13.79 -1.42 -8.86
CA LYS A 236 -15.08 -1.77 -9.48
C LYS A 236 -15.39 -3.26 -9.38
N VAL A 237 -14.36 -4.11 -9.37
CA VAL A 237 -14.51 -5.57 -9.20
C VAL A 237 -14.97 -5.94 -7.80
N ALA A 238 -14.40 -5.33 -6.76
CA ALA A 238 -14.72 -5.63 -5.37
C ALA A 238 -15.09 -4.37 -4.56
N PRO A 239 -16.17 -3.64 -4.95
CA PRO A 239 -16.48 -2.32 -4.39
C PRO A 239 -16.80 -2.32 -2.91
N SER A 240 -17.15 -3.47 -2.33
CA SER A 240 -17.52 -3.58 -0.92
C SER A 240 -16.33 -3.92 0.00
N ALA A 241 -15.15 -4.17 -0.55
CA ALA A 241 -13.95 -4.43 0.24
C ALA A 241 -13.15 -3.13 0.43
N PRO A 242 -12.94 -2.62 1.66
CA PRO A 242 -12.16 -1.40 1.89
C PRO A 242 -10.76 -1.47 1.27
N HIS A 243 -10.09 -2.61 1.39
CA HIS A 243 -8.77 -2.84 0.80
C HIS A 243 -8.78 -2.76 -0.73
N ALA A 244 -9.83 -3.25 -1.40
CA ALA A 244 -9.93 -3.14 -2.86
C ALA A 244 -10.09 -1.69 -3.35
N GLN A 245 -10.68 -0.82 -2.53
CA GLN A 245 -10.75 0.62 -2.81
C GLN A 245 -9.40 1.30 -2.63
N HIS A 246 -8.57 0.83 -1.70
CA HIS A 246 -7.25 1.35 -1.40
C HIS A 246 -6.18 0.93 -2.43
N MET A 247 -6.17 -0.34 -2.85
CA MET A 247 -5.09 -0.95 -3.63
C MET A 247 -4.67 -0.22 -4.92
N PRO A 248 -5.58 0.42 -5.69
CA PRO A 248 -5.16 1.22 -6.85
C PRO A 248 -4.12 2.30 -6.52
N SER A 249 -4.18 2.85 -5.31
CA SER A 249 -3.26 3.90 -4.88
C SER A 249 -1.80 3.47 -4.75
N HIS A 250 -1.51 2.18 -4.60
CA HIS A 250 -0.15 1.67 -4.64
C HIS A 250 0.55 2.01 -5.96
N ILE A 251 -0.12 1.73 -7.08
CA ILE A 251 0.38 2.06 -8.41
C ILE A 251 0.37 3.57 -8.64
N TYR A 252 -0.73 4.25 -8.27
CA TYR A 252 -0.85 5.69 -8.49
C TYR A 252 0.21 6.49 -7.73
N SER A 253 0.55 6.11 -6.50
CA SER A 253 1.56 6.81 -5.71
C SER A 253 2.97 6.65 -6.27
N ILE A 254 3.35 5.46 -6.75
CA ILE A 254 4.64 5.25 -7.41
C ILE A 254 4.76 6.11 -8.66
N LEU A 255 3.68 6.19 -9.46
CA LEU A 255 3.63 6.98 -10.69
C LEU A 255 3.39 8.47 -10.44
N GLY A 256 3.28 8.91 -9.19
CA GLY A 256 3.02 10.31 -8.83
C GLY A 256 1.66 10.83 -9.33
N ARG A 257 0.66 9.94 -9.48
CA ARG A 257 -0.73 10.26 -9.83
C ARG A 257 -1.53 10.58 -8.56
N TRP A 258 -1.20 11.71 -7.94
CA TRP A 258 -1.63 12.03 -6.58
C TRP A 258 -3.14 12.21 -6.43
N GLU A 259 -3.82 12.86 -7.39
CA GLU A 259 -5.28 13.02 -7.37
C GLU A 259 -5.99 11.66 -7.48
N ASP A 260 -5.43 10.70 -8.24
CA ASP A 260 -5.94 9.33 -8.35
C ASP A 260 -5.78 8.58 -7.03
N SER A 261 -4.62 8.71 -6.38
CA SER A 261 -4.34 8.15 -5.05
C SER A 261 -5.32 8.70 -4.00
N ILE A 262 -5.57 10.00 -3.99
CA ILE A 262 -6.56 10.63 -3.08
C ILE A 262 -7.95 10.07 -3.31
N ARG A 263 -8.42 9.96 -4.57
CA ARG A 263 -9.75 9.42 -4.87
C ARG A 263 -9.92 7.99 -4.40
N SER A 264 -8.94 7.14 -4.68
CA SER A 264 -8.91 5.74 -4.26
C SER A 264 -9.01 5.62 -2.74
N ASN A 265 -8.16 6.34 -2.02
CA ASN A 265 -8.13 6.27 -0.55
C ASN A 265 -9.32 6.94 0.12
N THR A 266 -9.90 7.98 -0.47
CA THR A 266 -11.18 8.56 0.02
C THR A 266 -12.30 7.51 -0.02
N ALA A 267 -12.38 6.72 -1.08
CA ALA A 267 -13.34 5.62 -1.17
C ALA A 267 -13.04 4.51 -0.13
N ALA A 268 -11.76 4.18 0.08
CA ALA A 268 -11.33 3.19 1.07
C ALA A 268 -11.66 3.61 2.50
N VAL A 269 -11.39 4.87 2.85
CA VAL A 269 -11.74 5.45 4.16
C VAL A 269 -13.26 5.41 4.38
N LYS A 270 -14.04 5.81 3.36
CA LYS A 270 -15.51 5.71 3.44
C LYS A 270 -15.97 4.28 3.68
N ALA A 271 -15.48 3.32 2.90
CA ALA A 271 -15.84 1.90 3.05
C ALA A 271 -15.44 1.34 4.43
N SER A 272 -14.28 1.75 4.96
CA SER A 272 -13.81 1.38 6.30
C SER A 272 -14.73 1.93 7.40
N ARG A 273 -15.15 3.18 7.28
CA ARG A 273 -16.08 3.84 8.23
C ARG A 273 -17.46 3.23 8.18
N ASP A 274 -17.99 2.98 6.99
CA ASP A 274 -19.31 2.30 6.82
C ASP A 274 -19.26 0.90 7.44
N TYR A 275 -18.16 0.15 7.25
CA TYR A 275 -17.96 -1.16 7.87
C TYR A 275 -17.90 -1.07 9.41
N ALA A 276 -17.10 -0.15 9.96
CA ALA A 276 -16.97 0.04 11.39
C ALA A 276 -18.32 0.46 12.03
N ALA A 277 -19.03 1.39 11.42
CA ALA A 277 -20.33 1.85 11.92
C ALA A 277 -21.35 0.71 12.04
N LYS A 278 -21.30 -0.25 11.10
CA LYS A 278 -22.21 -1.42 11.10
C LYS A 278 -21.77 -2.53 12.06
N ASN A 279 -20.46 -2.82 12.13
CA ASN A 279 -19.96 -4.05 12.75
C ASN A 279 -19.24 -3.83 14.09
N ALA A 280 -18.75 -2.61 14.36
CA ALA A 280 -18.04 -2.23 15.58
C ALA A 280 -18.21 -0.72 15.87
N PRO A 281 -19.44 -0.27 16.18
CA PRO A 281 -19.73 1.16 16.41
C PRO A 281 -18.81 1.78 17.45
N GLY A 282 -18.39 3.04 17.21
CA GLY A 282 -17.47 3.76 18.09
C GLY A 282 -16.00 3.36 17.96
N THR A 283 -15.65 2.62 16.91
CA THR A 283 -14.25 2.26 16.60
C THR A 283 -13.87 2.69 15.20
N THR A 284 -12.56 2.75 14.94
CA THR A 284 -12.00 2.89 13.58
C THR A 284 -11.52 1.53 13.08
N PHE A 285 -11.89 1.16 11.85
CA PHE A 285 -11.44 -0.10 11.26
C PHE A 285 -9.93 -0.05 10.99
N SER A 286 -9.23 -1.11 11.36
CA SER A 286 -7.75 -1.16 11.35
C SER A 286 -7.08 -0.95 9.99
N GLN A 287 -7.81 -1.03 8.88
CA GLN A 287 -7.30 -0.72 7.54
C GLN A 287 -7.38 0.78 7.17
N GLU A 288 -8.19 1.59 7.89
CA GLU A 288 -8.39 3.01 7.60
C GLU A 288 -7.11 3.85 7.72
N PRO A 289 -6.27 3.72 8.77
CA PRO A 289 -5.06 4.55 8.91
C PRO A 289 -4.08 4.40 7.74
N HIS A 290 -3.95 3.20 7.18
CA HIS A 290 -3.08 2.97 6.03
C HIS A 290 -3.56 3.75 4.79
N ALA A 291 -4.86 3.76 4.51
CA ALA A 291 -5.42 4.59 3.44
C ALA A 291 -5.25 6.09 3.70
N GLN A 292 -5.37 6.52 4.96
CA GLN A 292 -5.16 7.92 5.34
C GLN A 292 -3.71 8.38 5.21
N ASP A 293 -2.70 7.49 5.42
CA ASP A 293 -1.29 7.82 5.15
C ASP A 293 -1.06 8.16 3.68
N PHE A 294 -1.60 7.33 2.77
CA PHE A 294 -1.54 7.61 1.33
C PHE A 294 -2.20 8.95 0.96
N MET A 295 -3.36 9.25 1.57
CA MET A 295 -4.04 10.54 1.35
C MET A 295 -3.19 11.72 1.84
N ALA A 296 -2.67 11.65 3.06
CA ALA A 296 -1.86 12.71 3.65
C ALA A 296 -0.61 12.98 2.81
N TYR A 297 0.07 11.92 2.37
CA TYR A 297 1.23 12.04 1.52
C TYR A 297 0.90 12.67 0.17
N ALA A 298 -0.14 12.20 -0.50
CA ALA A 298 -0.56 12.74 -1.80
C ALA A 298 -0.96 14.22 -1.69
N TYR A 299 -1.69 14.63 -0.64
CA TYR A 299 -1.99 16.04 -0.39
C TYR A 299 -0.72 16.89 -0.22
N LEU A 300 0.28 16.38 0.52
CA LEU A 300 1.56 17.07 0.71
C LEU A 300 2.32 17.26 -0.60
N GLN A 301 2.27 16.28 -1.51
CA GLN A 301 2.90 16.39 -2.84
C GLN A 301 2.18 17.38 -3.76
N LEU A 302 0.88 17.61 -3.56
CA LEU A 302 0.11 18.64 -4.27
C LEU A 302 0.18 20.03 -3.62
N GLY A 303 0.89 20.19 -2.50
CA GLY A 303 0.90 21.42 -1.71
C GLY A 303 -0.45 21.73 -1.05
N GLN A 304 -1.27 20.71 -0.80
CA GLN A 304 -2.57 20.84 -0.12
C GLN A 304 -2.40 20.57 1.38
N ASP A 305 -1.69 21.47 2.04
CA ASP A 305 -1.27 21.33 3.44
C ASP A 305 -2.43 21.34 4.43
N ARG A 306 -3.51 22.07 4.12
CA ARG A 306 -4.71 22.11 4.98
C ARG A 306 -5.40 20.75 4.99
N GLU A 307 -5.53 20.11 3.81
CA GLU A 307 -6.11 18.78 3.69
C GLU A 307 -5.22 17.73 4.36
N ALA A 308 -3.89 17.79 4.16
CA ALA A 308 -2.95 16.90 4.86
C ALA A 308 -3.06 17.05 6.38
N ARG A 309 -3.18 18.29 6.88
CA ARG A 309 -3.37 18.58 8.31
C ARG A 309 -4.69 18.03 8.84
N ARG A 310 -5.78 18.14 8.06
CA ARG A 310 -7.09 17.59 8.42
C ARG A 310 -7.00 16.08 8.60
N VAL A 311 -6.41 15.35 7.63
CA VAL A 311 -6.24 13.89 7.72
C VAL A 311 -5.37 13.51 8.91
N THR A 312 -4.26 14.21 9.13
CA THR A 312 -3.37 13.97 10.28
C THR A 312 -4.10 14.20 11.62
N GLY A 313 -4.97 15.22 11.69
CA GLY A 313 -5.79 15.48 12.88
C GLY A 313 -6.84 14.40 13.14
N GLU A 314 -7.47 13.87 12.10
CA GLU A 314 -8.42 12.75 12.21
C GLU A 314 -7.73 11.50 12.75
N LEU A 315 -6.53 11.17 12.26
CA LEU A 315 -5.72 10.05 12.78
C LEU A 315 -5.35 10.22 14.25
N GLY A 316 -4.93 11.42 14.64
CA GLY A 316 -4.59 11.75 16.04
C GLY A 316 -5.78 11.67 17.01
N ALA A 317 -7.01 11.74 16.50
CA ALA A 317 -8.24 11.66 17.29
C ALA A 317 -8.77 10.22 17.46
N ILE A 318 -8.15 9.21 16.84
CA ILE A 318 -8.60 7.82 16.93
C ILE A 318 -8.34 7.27 18.34
N ALA A 319 -9.43 6.97 19.06
CA ALA A 319 -9.35 6.44 20.42
C ALA A 319 -9.30 4.90 20.47
N LYS A 320 -9.93 4.22 19.50
CA LYS A 320 -10.07 2.75 19.53
C LYS A 320 -10.16 2.17 18.13
N TYR A 321 -9.46 1.04 17.93
CA TYR A 321 -9.51 0.28 16.69
C TYR A 321 -10.37 -0.98 16.79
N SER A 322 -11.00 -1.35 15.67
CA SER A 322 -11.55 -2.68 15.43
C SER A 322 -10.70 -3.41 14.37
N GLY A 323 -10.69 -4.74 14.43
CA GLY A 323 -9.84 -5.58 13.58
C GLY A 323 -8.44 -5.80 14.17
N ALA A 324 -7.65 -6.61 13.48
CA ALA A 324 -6.31 -6.98 13.93
C ALA A 324 -5.32 -5.82 13.83
N ARG A 325 -4.35 -5.81 14.73
CA ARG A 325 -3.17 -4.94 14.62
C ARG A 325 -2.32 -5.37 13.44
N SER A 326 -1.76 -4.41 12.71
CA SER A 326 -0.87 -4.66 11.58
C SER A 326 0.18 -3.57 11.45
N TYR A 327 1.25 -3.85 10.72
CA TYR A 327 2.25 -2.85 10.35
C TYR A 327 1.61 -1.63 9.68
N GLY A 328 0.78 -1.86 8.65
CA GLY A 328 0.10 -0.78 7.92
C GLY A 328 -0.81 0.08 8.81
N ARG A 329 -1.45 -0.50 9.86
CA ARG A 329 -2.21 0.28 10.83
C ARG A 329 -1.28 1.20 11.64
N ASP A 330 -0.20 0.67 12.20
CA ASP A 330 0.66 1.43 13.11
C ASP A 330 1.46 2.49 12.34
N THR A 331 2.05 2.16 11.19
CA THR A 331 2.74 3.13 10.33
C THR A 331 1.78 4.18 9.80
N GLY A 332 0.60 3.78 9.32
CA GLY A 332 -0.42 4.68 8.80
C GLY A 332 -0.99 5.64 9.84
N ALA A 333 -1.03 5.24 11.12
CA ALA A 333 -1.45 6.11 12.21
C ALA A 333 -0.38 7.18 12.57
N ILE A 334 0.90 6.89 12.36
CA ILE A 334 2.03 7.69 12.86
C ILE A 334 2.73 8.49 11.75
N ALA A 335 2.91 7.91 10.57
CA ALA A 335 3.69 8.54 9.49
C ALA A 335 3.13 9.90 9.02
N PRO A 336 1.81 10.13 8.91
CA PRO A 336 1.27 11.40 8.42
C PRO A 336 1.73 12.63 9.21
N ALA A 337 1.80 12.54 10.53
CA ALA A 337 2.29 13.65 11.37
C ALA A 337 3.78 13.96 11.10
N SER A 338 4.60 12.91 10.94
CA SER A 338 6.01 13.04 10.60
C SER A 338 6.22 13.57 9.18
N ARG A 339 5.48 13.05 8.19
CA ARG A 339 5.49 13.56 6.81
C ARG A 339 5.08 15.02 6.75
N TYR A 340 4.07 15.42 7.52
CA TYR A 340 3.61 16.82 7.58
C TYR A 340 4.70 17.80 8.04
N VAL A 341 5.58 17.36 8.95
CA VAL A 341 6.75 18.13 9.39
C VAL A 341 7.86 18.11 8.34
N LEU A 342 8.22 16.92 7.85
CA LEU A 342 9.35 16.72 6.92
C LEU A 342 9.13 17.42 5.59
N GLU A 343 7.98 17.20 4.94
CA GLU A 343 7.64 17.73 3.61
C GLU A 343 7.47 19.26 3.61
N ARG A 344 7.23 19.87 4.75
CA ARG A 344 7.11 21.32 4.92
C ARG A 344 8.36 21.97 5.51
N ALA A 345 9.40 21.18 5.80
CA ALA A 345 10.57 21.64 6.55
C ALA A 345 10.22 22.38 7.86
N ALA A 346 9.13 21.97 8.52
CA ALA A 346 8.61 22.61 9.72
C ALA A 346 9.35 22.12 10.98
N TRP A 347 10.68 22.27 10.98
CA TRP A 347 11.60 21.64 11.94
C TRP A 347 11.29 21.96 13.41
N SER A 348 10.78 23.14 13.71
CA SER A 348 10.36 23.52 15.07
C SER A 348 9.16 22.71 15.59
N GLU A 349 8.33 22.17 14.69
CA GLU A 349 7.18 21.33 15.04
C GLU A 349 7.61 19.89 15.39
N ALA A 350 8.80 19.46 14.97
CA ALA A 350 9.27 18.08 15.13
C ALA A 350 9.31 17.61 16.59
N ALA A 351 9.69 18.49 17.52
CA ALA A 351 9.79 18.17 18.95
C ALA A 351 8.45 17.79 19.59
N THR A 352 7.32 18.22 18.99
CA THR A 352 5.96 17.97 19.50
C THR A 352 5.36 16.65 19.02
N LEU A 353 6.03 15.94 18.10
CA LEU A 353 5.54 14.67 17.59
C LEU A 353 5.42 13.63 18.73
N ALA A 354 4.24 13.04 18.86
CA ALA A 354 4.00 11.97 19.82
C ALA A 354 4.70 10.67 19.38
N VAL A 355 5.16 9.90 20.36
CA VAL A 355 5.66 8.54 20.19
C VAL A 355 4.84 7.63 21.09
N PRO A 356 3.72 7.08 20.61
CA PRO A 356 2.91 6.16 21.41
C PRO A 356 3.71 4.92 21.83
N PRO A 357 3.35 4.28 22.95
CA PRO A 357 3.95 3.01 23.35
C PRO A 357 3.51 1.86 22.41
N ASP A 358 4.21 0.75 22.51
CA ASP A 358 3.86 -0.53 21.89
C ASP A 358 3.69 -0.51 20.36
N LEU A 359 4.41 0.36 19.65
CA LEU A 359 4.45 0.35 18.19
C LEU A 359 5.39 -0.75 17.67
N TYR A 360 5.18 -1.18 16.41
CA TYR A 360 6.23 -1.88 15.67
C TYR A 360 7.48 -1.01 15.54
N THR A 361 8.67 -1.64 15.47
CA THR A 361 9.95 -0.91 15.55
C THR A 361 10.10 0.18 14.51
N TYR A 362 9.72 -0.08 13.25
CA TYR A 362 9.79 0.95 12.21
C TYR A 362 8.77 2.08 12.43
N ALA A 363 7.56 1.75 12.92
CA ALA A 363 6.55 2.77 13.22
C ALA A 363 7.02 3.71 14.36
N GLU A 364 7.69 3.18 15.41
CA GLU A 364 8.33 4.01 16.44
C GLU A 364 9.49 4.83 15.87
N ALA A 365 10.26 4.28 14.94
CA ALA A 365 11.41 4.95 14.35
C ALA A 365 11.02 6.22 13.55
N ILE A 366 9.84 6.26 12.95
CA ILE A 366 9.36 7.39 12.13
C ILE A 366 9.36 8.73 12.90
N PRO A 367 8.63 8.90 14.01
CA PRO A 367 8.64 10.16 14.77
C PRO A 367 9.99 10.42 15.44
N ARG A 368 10.73 9.39 15.87
CA ARG A 368 12.08 9.52 16.41
C ARG A 368 13.05 10.13 15.42
N PHE A 369 13.04 9.64 14.17
CA PHE A 369 13.81 10.17 13.07
C PHE A 369 13.48 11.65 12.82
N THR A 370 12.19 11.97 12.71
CA THR A 370 11.74 13.33 12.44
C THR A 370 12.15 14.29 13.56
N ARG A 371 12.06 13.86 14.83
CA ARG A 371 12.54 14.63 15.99
C ARG A 371 14.05 14.83 15.97
N ALA A 372 14.83 13.79 15.59
CA ALA A 372 16.28 13.90 15.47
C ALA A 372 16.71 14.91 14.40
N VAL A 373 16.08 14.82 13.21
CA VAL A 373 16.36 15.76 12.10
C VAL A 373 15.94 17.18 12.50
N GLY A 374 14.74 17.35 13.05
CA GLY A 374 14.25 18.66 13.51
C GLY A 374 15.16 19.29 14.57
N ALA A 375 15.63 18.52 15.54
CA ALA A 375 16.58 18.98 16.56
C ALA A 375 17.90 19.43 15.92
N ALA A 376 18.45 18.66 14.99
CA ALA A 376 19.68 19.03 14.28
C ALA A 376 19.49 20.33 13.47
N LYS A 377 18.39 20.44 12.71
CA LYS A 377 18.05 21.61 11.89
C LYS A 377 17.75 22.88 12.69
N THR A 378 17.33 22.74 13.95
CA THR A 378 17.08 23.87 14.87
C THR A 378 18.26 24.17 15.79
N GLY A 379 19.45 23.61 15.52
CA GLY A 379 20.68 23.90 16.26
C GLY A 379 20.78 23.22 17.62
N ASN A 380 20.08 22.09 17.80
CA ASN A 380 20.12 21.31 19.06
C ASN A 380 20.64 19.87 18.84
N PRO A 381 21.94 19.70 18.48
CA PRO A 381 22.51 18.38 18.17
C PRO A 381 22.54 17.44 19.39
N GLY A 382 22.48 17.98 20.62
CA GLY A 382 22.38 17.19 21.84
C GLY A 382 21.06 16.41 21.95
N MET A 383 19.93 17.04 21.62
CA MET A 383 18.63 16.32 21.52
C MET A 383 18.63 15.30 20.39
N ALA A 384 19.20 15.65 19.23
CA ALA A 384 19.32 14.71 18.13
C ALA A 384 20.06 13.42 18.53
N LYS A 385 21.09 13.53 19.38
CA LYS A 385 21.85 12.37 19.89
C LYS A 385 20.96 11.35 20.60
N GLY A 386 20.10 11.78 21.52
CA GLY A 386 19.22 10.87 22.27
C GLY A 386 18.23 10.13 21.38
N GLU A 387 17.64 10.80 20.38
CA GLU A 387 16.74 10.15 19.43
C GLU A 387 17.51 9.16 18.53
N ILE A 388 18.74 9.47 18.10
CA ILE A 388 19.60 8.57 17.31
C ILE A 388 19.97 7.32 18.12
N GLU A 389 20.32 7.45 19.41
CA GLU A 389 20.60 6.31 20.28
C GLU A 389 19.38 5.38 20.39
N ARG A 390 18.16 5.95 20.49
CA ARG A 390 16.94 5.14 20.46
C ARG A 390 16.71 4.46 19.12
N LEU A 391 16.93 5.15 17.99
CA LEU A 391 16.86 4.56 16.65
C LEU A 391 17.84 3.37 16.49
N GLN A 392 19.06 3.49 17.02
CA GLN A 392 20.06 2.41 17.02
C GLN A 392 19.58 1.19 17.83
N ALA A 393 18.90 1.44 18.97
CA ALA A 393 18.31 0.37 19.76
C ALA A 393 17.16 -0.33 19.00
N LEU A 394 16.31 0.44 18.32
CA LEU A 394 15.21 -0.10 17.48
C LEU A 394 15.75 -0.95 16.32
N SER A 395 16.80 -0.50 15.62
CA SER A 395 17.43 -1.30 14.57
C SER A 395 17.89 -2.67 15.06
N LYS A 396 18.44 -2.75 16.28
CA LYS A 396 18.91 -4.01 16.91
C LYS A 396 17.78 -4.93 17.36
N SER A 397 16.62 -4.39 17.69
CA SER A 397 15.46 -5.12 18.20
C SER A 397 14.36 -5.31 17.15
N ALA A 398 14.64 -5.00 15.89
CA ALA A 398 13.67 -5.08 14.82
C ALA A 398 13.18 -6.52 14.57
N GLU A 399 11.96 -6.64 14.10
CA GLU A 399 11.24 -7.92 13.91
C GLU A 399 11.90 -8.84 12.90
N ASN A 400 12.67 -8.29 11.97
CA ASN A 400 13.49 -9.01 10.99
C ASN A 400 14.59 -8.11 10.40
N SER A 401 15.46 -8.68 9.56
CA SER A 401 16.59 -7.99 8.93
C SER A 401 16.15 -6.82 8.04
N TYR A 402 15.04 -6.95 7.33
CA TYR A 402 14.52 -5.87 6.48
C TYR A 402 14.18 -4.63 7.31
N TRP A 403 13.40 -4.77 8.40
CA TRP A 403 13.05 -3.64 9.25
C TRP A 403 14.25 -3.08 10.01
N ALA A 404 15.21 -3.93 10.40
CA ALA A 404 16.48 -3.49 10.97
C ALA A 404 17.22 -2.56 10.01
N GLU A 405 17.26 -2.90 8.73
CA GLU A 405 17.90 -2.11 7.68
C GLU A 405 17.14 -0.81 7.40
N GLN A 406 15.80 -0.84 7.32
CA GLN A 406 15.01 0.38 7.13
C GLN A 406 15.22 1.38 8.30
N VAL A 407 15.31 0.90 9.54
CA VAL A 407 15.66 1.75 10.69
C VAL A 407 17.11 2.24 10.59
N GLN A 408 18.05 1.42 10.10
CA GLN A 408 19.45 1.81 9.92
C GLN A 408 19.61 2.95 8.89
N VAL A 409 18.81 2.98 7.81
CA VAL A 409 18.73 4.13 6.89
C VAL A 409 18.42 5.42 7.65
N LEU A 410 17.41 5.38 8.52
CA LEU A 410 17.01 6.53 9.35
C LEU A 410 18.11 6.94 10.35
N VAL A 411 18.82 5.95 10.95
CA VAL A 411 19.98 6.20 11.84
C VAL A 411 21.07 6.97 11.10
N LEU A 412 21.43 6.54 9.91
CA LEU A 412 22.49 7.16 9.09
C LEU A 412 22.10 8.59 8.70
N ALA A 413 20.89 8.80 8.22
CA ALA A 413 20.43 10.12 7.79
C ALA A 413 20.30 11.11 8.96
N ALA A 414 19.75 10.67 10.11
CA ALA A 414 19.69 11.50 11.32
C ALA A 414 21.09 11.85 11.85
N SER A 415 22.02 10.88 11.82
CA SER A 415 23.42 11.09 12.18
C SER A 415 24.13 12.06 11.25
N ALA A 416 23.81 12.04 9.94
CA ALA A 416 24.32 12.99 8.97
C ALA A 416 23.90 14.43 9.30
N TRP A 417 22.61 14.67 9.58
CA TRP A 417 22.14 16.00 9.93
C TRP A 417 22.72 16.48 11.28
N ARG A 418 22.88 15.58 12.25
CA ARG A 418 23.57 15.90 13.48
C ARG A 418 25.02 16.31 13.24
N ALA A 419 25.77 15.53 12.42
CA ALA A 419 27.16 15.86 12.08
C ALA A 419 27.25 17.22 11.36
N GLN A 420 26.32 17.54 10.46
CA GLN A 420 26.21 18.84 9.81
C GLN A 420 26.00 19.97 10.83
N ALA A 421 25.10 19.80 11.79
CA ALA A 421 24.84 20.78 12.86
C ALA A 421 26.06 20.99 13.78
N GLU A 422 26.91 19.98 13.94
CA GLU A 422 28.16 20.04 14.67
C GLU A 422 29.35 20.57 13.84
N GLY A 423 29.12 20.93 12.56
CA GLY A 423 30.16 21.44 11.64
C GLY A 423 31.07 20.37 11.02
N ARG A 424 30.80 19.09 11.24
CA ARG A 424 31.55 17.93 10.73
C ARG A 424 31.06 17.56 9.33
N LYS A 425 31.37 18.44 8.34
CA LYS A 425 30.79 18.39 6.99
C LYS A 425 31.12 17.09 6.23
N ASP A 426 32.37 16.60 6.35
CA ASP A 426 32.79 15.38 5.65
C ASP A 426 32.10 14.12 6.20
N ASP A 427 31.96 14.05 7.54
CA ASP A 427 31.20 12.99 8.21
C ASP A 427 29.72 13.04 7.80
N ALA A 428 29.14 14.24 7.77
CA ALA A 428 27.75 14.43 7.34
C ALA A 428 27.51 13.91 5.94
N LEU A 429 28.36 14.28 5.00
CA LEU A 429 28.26 13.84 3.60
C LEU A 429 28.45 12.33 3.46
N LYS A 430 29.44 11.75 4.16
CA LYS A 430 29.69 10.30 4.16
C LYS A 430 28.48 9.52 4.69
N LEU A 431 27.91 9.97 5.81
CA LEU A 431 26.75 9.33 6.44
C LEU A 431 25.49 9.43 5.55
N MET A 432 25.24 10.59 4.95
CA MET A 432 24.08 10.79 4.10
C MET A 432 24.15 9.98 2.79
N ARG A 433 25.35 9.88 2.18
CA ARG A 433 25.56 8.98 1.04
C ARG A 433 25.30 7.53 1.44
N GLY A 434 25.82 7.10 2.60
CA GLY A 434 25.57 5.77 3.10
C GLY A 434 24.07 5.49 3.35
N ALA A 435 23.30 6.49 3.83
CA ALA A 435 21.87 6.36 3.97
C ALA A 435 21.16 6.20 2.62
N ALA A 436 21.52 7.02 1.64
CA ALA A 436 20.93 6.98 0.30
C ALA A 436 21.27 5.67 -0.44
N ASP A 437 22.52 5.22 -0.36
CA ASP A 437 22.97 3.98 -1.00
C ASP A 437 22.32 2.74 -0.35
N LEU A 438 22.14 2.76 0.97
CA LEU A 438 21.45 1.68 1.68
C LEU A 438 19.95 1.66 1.35
N GLU A 439 19.29 2.84 1.27
CA GLU A 439 17.88 2.92 0.86
C GLU A 439 17.68 2.38 -0.56
N ASP A 440 18.60 2.70 -1.49
CA ASP A 440 18.52 2.24 -2.88
C ASP A 440 18.81 0.74 -3.03
N SER A 441 19.42 0.09 -2.03
CA SER A 441 19.76 -1.34 -2.09
C SER A 441 18.55 -2.27 -1.93
N THR A 442 17.45 -1.77 -1.38
CA THR A 442 16.21 -2.55 -1.15
C THR A 442 14.97 -1.85 -1.72
N GLU A 443 13.95 -2.65 -2.02
CA GLU A 443 12.62 -2.14 -2.35
C GLU A 443 11.82 -1.72 -1.10
N LYS A 444 10.82 -0.84 -1.30
CA LYS A 444 9.86 -0.55 -0.24
C LYS A 444 9.02 -1.79 0.10
N HIS A 445 8.59 -1.89 1.34
CA HIS A 445 7.64 -2.91 1.76
C HIS A 445 6.21 -2.52 1.36
N VAL A 446 5.35 -3.50 1.06
CA VAL A 446 3.93 -3.29 0.70
C VAL A 446 3.10 -2.58 1.79
N SER A 447 3.55 -2.61 3.06
CA SER A 447 2.92 -1.87 4.16
C SER A 447 3.27 -0.39 4.19
N MET A 448 4.19 0.05 3.35
CA MET A 448 4.61 1.45 3.26
C MET A 448 3.92 2.09 2.06
N GLU A 449 3.42 3.30 2.26
CA GLU A 449 2.92 4.09 1.14
C GLU A 449 4.05 4.36 0.14
N ASN A 450 5.11 5.01 0.64
CA ASN A 450 6.37 5.25 -0.05
C ASN A 450 7.45 5.38 1.03
N ARG A 451 8.70 5.62 0.66
CA ARG A 451 9.74 5.99 1.63
C ARG A 451 9.22 7.15 2.49
N LEU A 452 9.58 7.17 3.78
CA LEU A 452 9.15 8.24 4.69
C LEU A 452 9.52 9.61 4.14
N TYR A 453 10.76 9.73 3.70
CA TYR A 453 11.32 10.85 2.94
C TYR A 453 12.50 10.29 2.14
N PRO A 454 12.57 10.45 0.81
CA PRO A 454 13.65 9.86 0.01
C PRO A 454 15.03 10.34 0.43
N MET A 455 15.94 9.44 0.72
CA MET A 455 17.29 9.79 1.18
C MET A 455 18.12 10.47 0.10
N ARG A 456 17.83 10.24 -1.18
CA ARG A 456 18.44 10.99 -2.30
C ARG A 456 18.02 12.47 -2.29
N GLU A 457 16.81 12.80 -1.87
CA GLU A 457 16.39 14.21 -1.67
C GLU A 457 17.14 14.83 -0.49
N MET A 458 17.25 14.13 0.65
CA MET A 458 18.03 14.61 1.80
C MET A 458 19.52 14.78 1.45
N LEU A 459 20.07 13.91 0.60
CA LEU A 459 21.43 14.08 0.08
C LEU A 459 21.53 15.33 -0.79
N GLY A 460 20.55 15.57 -1.65
CA GLY A 460 20.45 16.79 -2.44
C GLY A 460 20.43 18.06 -1.59
N ASP A 461 19.62 18.06 -0.52
CA ASP A 461 19.53 19.16 0.45
C ASP A 461 20.91 19.43 1.11
N LEU A 462 21.55 18.38 1.60
CA LEU A 462 22.87 18.50 2.23
C LEU A 462 23.94 19.01 1.25
N LEU A 463 23.93 18.51 0.03
CA LEU A 463 24.87 18.95 -1.01
C LEU A 463 24.68 20.42 -1.39
N LEU A 464 23.44 20.92 -1.43
CA LEU A 464 23.16 22.34 -1.61
C LEU A 464 23.70 23.18 -0.46
N GLU A 465 23.50 22.76 0.79
CA GLU A 465 24.08 23.44 1.97
C GLU A 465 25.62 23.46 1.97
N LEU A 466 26.24 22.43 1.37
CA LEU A 466 27.69 22.32 1.22
C LEU A 466 28.25 23.06 0.00
N GLY A 467 27.38 23.74 -0.78
CA GLY A 467 27.80 24.48 -1.98
C GLY A 467 28.18 23.59 -3.17
N GLN A 468 27.61 22.37 -3.26
CA GLN A 468 27.87 21.40 -4.33
C GLN A 468 26.64 21.22 -5.25
N PRO A 469 26.16 22.28 -5.96
CA PRO A 469 24.88 22.28 -6.63
C PRO A 469 24.78 21.26 -7.79
N ALA A 470 25.87 20.99 -8.52
CA ALA A 470 25.86 20.02 -9.60
C ALA A 470 25.64 18.58 -9.08
N ALA A 471 26.25 18.22 -7.95
CA ALA A 471 26.05 16.94 -7.30
C ALA A 471 24.65 16.85 -6.67
N ALA A 472 24.13 17.97 -6.11
CA ALA A 472 22.76 18.05 -5.59
C ALA A 472 21.72 17.79 -6.69
N LEU A 473 21.90 18.39 -7.88
CA LEU A 473 21.00 18.16 -9.01
C LEU A 473 20.96 16.68 -9.40
N GLN A 474 22.11 16.01 -9.45
CA GLN A 474 22.15 14.56 -9.73
C GLN A 474 21.39 13.74 -8.67
N ALA A 475 21.51 14.10 -7.39
CA ALA A 475 20.80 13.41 -6.30
C ALA A 475 19.28 13.59 -6.41
N TYR A 476 18.79 14.79 -6.69
CA TYR A 476 17.36 15.03 -6.91
C TYR A 476 16.82 14.34 -8.17
N GLU A 477 17.58 14.37 -9.28
CA GLU A 477 17.20 13.68 -10.52
C GLU A 477 17.11 12.16 -10.29
N ALA A 478 18.04 11.58 -9.53
CA ALA A 478 17.98 10.18 -9.13
C ALA A 478 16.76 9.87 -8.27
N SER A 479 16.42 10.75 -7.31
CA SER A 479 15.20 10.61 -6.51
C SER A 479 13.94 10.66 -7.37
N LEU A 480 13.84 11.63 -8.28
CA LEU A 480 12.67 11.82 -9.15
C LEU A 480 12.47 10.67 -10.14
N HIS A 481 13.49 9.84 -10.38
CA HIS A 481 13.36 8.63 -11.17
C HIS A 481 12.56 7.56 -10.43
N VAL A 482 12.79 7.37 -9.12
CA VAL A 482 12.15 6.32 -8.31
C VAL A 482 10.95 6.81 -7.49
N ALA A 483 10.85 8.11 -7.24
CA ALA A 483 9.77 8.77 -6.51
C ALA A 483 9.23 9.93 -7.35
N GLN A 484 8.39 9.59 -8.31
CA GLN A 484 7.94 10.50 -9.36
C GLN A 484 7.05 11.62 -8.84
N ASN A 485 7.10 12.78 -9.50
CA ASN A 485 6.21 13.92 -9.27
C ASN A 485 6.16 14.40 -7.81
N ARG A 486 7.31 14.37 -7.10
CA ARG A 486 7.39 14.91 -5.75
C ARG A 486 7.60 16.43 -5.77
N LEU A 487 6.85 17.14 -4.90
CA LEU A 487 6.94 18.60 -4.77
C LEU A 487 8.36 19.05 -4.41
N HIS A 488 8.93 18.48 -3.33
CA HIS A 488 10.28 18.81 -2.87
C HIS A 488 11.34 18.38 -3.89
N GLY A 489 11.17 17.23 -4.54
CA GLY A 489 12.08 16.76 -5.59
C GLY A 489 12.19 17.75 -6.76
N PHE A 490 11.07 18.28 -7.25
CA PHE A 490 11.08 19.32 -8.30
C PHE A 490 11.67 20.64 -7.82
N TYR A 491 11.32 21.08 -6.60
CA TYR A 491 11.88 22.30 -6.04
C TYR A 491 13.40 22.19 -5.86
N GLY A 492 13.89 21.12 -5.23
CA GLY A 492 15.31 20.90 -5.00
C GLY A 492 16.10 20.80 -6.28
N ALA A 493 15.59 20.07 -7.28
CA ALA A 493 16.22 19.99 -8.60
C ALA A 493 16.28 21.36 -9.29
N ALA A 494 15.22 22.17 -9.20
CA ALA A 494 15.21 23.53 -9.74
C ALA A 494 16.22 24.44 -9.07
N LYS A 495 16.31 24.43 -7.73
CA LYS A 495 17.30 25.20 -6.95
C LYS A 495 18.72 24.77 -7.26
N ALA A 496 18.97 23.47 -7.34
CA ALA A 496 20.29 22.91 -7.67
C ALA A 496 20.73 23.30 -9.08
N ALA A 497 19.83 23.19 -10.07
CA ALA A 497 20.08 23.61 -11.44
C ALA A 497 20.37 25.13 -11.52
N GLN A 498 19.58 25.95 -10.82
CA GLN A 498 19.79 27.40 -10.75
C GLN A 498 21.16 27.74 -10.16
N ALA A 499 21.54 27.11 -9.06
CA ALA A 499 22.82 27.34 -8.40
C ALA A 499 24.03 26.81 -9.22
N ALA A 500 23.80 25.77 -10.04
CA ALA A 500 24.79 25.25 -10.99
C ALA A 500 24.89 26.07 -12.29
N GLY A 501 24.06 27.10 -12.48
CA GLY A 501 24.03 27.95 -13.68
C GLY A 501 23.21 27.38 -14.85
N ASP A 502 22.56 26.23 -14.69
CA ASP A 502 21.68 25.64 -15.71
C ASP A 502 20.26 26.24 -15.62
N ARG A 503 20.10 27.41 -16.24
CA ARG A 503 18.81 28.11 -16.26
C ARG A 503 17.71 27.33 -16.98
N GLY A 504 18.06 26.53 -17.99
CA GLY A 504 17.12 25.73 -18.76
C GLY A 504 16.45 24.65 -17.88
N LYS A 505 17.26 23.84 -17.19
CA LYS A 505 16.76 22.83 -16.24
C LYS A 505 16.03 23.49 -15.08
N ALA A 506 16.55 24.58 -14.50
CA ALA A 506 15.88 25.31 -13.42
C ALA A 506 14.46 25.70 -13.82
N ARG A 507 14.28 26.30 -15.00
CA ARG A 507 12.97 26.67 -15.54
C ARG A 507 12.06 25.46 -15.71
N ALA A 508 12.56 24.40 -16.32
CA ALA A 508 11.77 23.19 -16.56
C ALA A 508 11.24 22.56 -15.27
N TYR A 509 12.05 22.50 -14.21
CA TYR A 509 11.62 21.97 -12.92
C TYR A 509 10.67 22.91 -12.17
N PHE A 510 10.86 24.23 -12.23
CA PHE A 510 9.90 25.18 -11.65
C PHE A 510 8.55 25.16 -12.40
N GLU A 511 8.54 24.95 -13.71
CA GLU A 511 7.29 24.78 -14.49
C GLU A 511 6.56 23.50 -14.07
N LYS A 512 7.29 22.37 -13.89
CA LYS A 512 6.72 21.11 -13.36
C LYS A 512 6.15 21.29 -11.96
N LEU A 513 6.89 21.96 -11.07
CA LEU A 513 6.42 22.26 -9.71
C LEU A 513 5.14 23.12 -9.73
N ALA A 514 5.11 24.17 -10.54
CA ALA A 514 3.93 25.04 -10.66
C ALA A 514 2.71 24.31 -11.22
N ALA A 515 2.92 23.40 -12.17
CA ALA A 515 1.85 22.56 -12.72
C ALA A 515 1.33 21.54 -11.70
N LEU A 516 2.22 20.88 -10.95
CA LEU A 516 1.87 19.93 -9.89
C LEU A 516 1.04 20.62 -8.80
N ALA A 517 1.50 21.75 -8.31
CA ALA A 517 0.90 22.49 -7.20
C ALA A 517 -0.16 23.53 -7.64
N LYS A 518 -0.76 23.36 -8.83
CA LYS A 518 -1.77 24.32 -9.38
C LYS A 518 -2.96 24.58 -8.45
N ASN A 519 -3.33 23.59 -7.65
CA ASN A 519 -4.43 23.61 -6.69
C ASN A 519 -3.93 23.65 -5.24
N ALA A 520 -2.69 24.09 -5.00
CA ALA A 520 -2.14 24.18 -3.65
C ALA A 520 -2.98 25.12 -2.77
N ASP A 521 -3.13 24.76 -1.50
CA ASP A 521 -3.85 25.54 -0.49
C ASP A 521 -2.90 26.19 0.54
N THR A 522 -1.61 26.21 0.21
CA THR A 522 -0.49 26.63 1.06
C THR A 522 0.24 27.84 0.49
N ASP A 523 0.99 28.53 1.34
CA ASP A 523 1.92 29.60 0.96
C ASP A 523 3.39 29.21 1.14
N ARG A 524 3.73 27.92 0.99
CA ARG A 524 5.10 27.42 1.10
C ARG A 524 6.10 28.28 0.31
N ALA A 525 7.28 28.49 0.89
CA ALA A 525 8.35 29.27 0.27
C ALA A 525 8.73 28.75 -1.12
N GLU A 526 8.74 27.44 -1.30
CA GLU A 526 9.03 26.74 -2.55
C GLU A 526 8.13 27.21 -3.70
N LEU A 527 6.84 27.35 -3.44
CA LEU A 527 5.85 27.77 -4.45
C LEU A 527 5.96 29.28 -4.75
N ARG A 528 6.25 30.11 -3.74
CA ARG A 528 6.51 31.54 -3.93
C ARG A 528 7.77 31.76 -4.77
N GLU A 529 8.85 31.05 -4.48
CA GLU A 529 10.11 31.14 -5.22
C GLU A 529 9.94 30.68 -6.68
N ALA A 530 9.26 29.54 -6.90
CA ALA A 530 8.96 29.07 -8.26
C ALA A 530 8.20 30.12 -9.07
N LYS A 531 7.16 30.70 -8.48
CA LYS A 531 6.37 31.76 -9.13
C LYS A 531 7.22 33.00 -9.44
N ALA A 532 8.04 33.45 -8.49
CA ALA A 532 8.93 34.59 -8.67
C ALA A 532 9.95 34.36 -9.80
N PHE A 533 10.58 33.18 -9.82
CA PHE A 533 11.53 32.79 -10.87
C PHE A 533 10.87 32.79 -12.25
N LEU A 534 9.72 32.17 -12.40
CA LEU A 534 9.02 32.06 -13.68
C LEU A 534 8.52 33.43 -14.19
N LEU A 535 8.16 34.36 -13.30
CA LEU A 535 7.77 35.74 -13.66
C LEU A 535 8.96 36.57 -14.11
N ALA A 536 10.13 36.41 -13.46
CA ALA A 536 11.36 37.15 -13.82
C ALA A 536 11.98 36.73 -15.16
N GLN A 537 11.51 35.60 -15.73
CA GLN A 537 11.99 35.05 -17.01
C GLN A 537 11.03 35.32 -18.20
N ARG A 538 9.90 36.01 -17.95
CA ARG A 538 9.00 36.52 -18.99
C ARG A 538 9.48 37.86 -19.51
#